data_3c0dd5a9f5bfa6290acafd6d25966536
#
_entry.id   3c0dd5a9f5bfa6290acafd6d25966536
#
_cell.length_a   1.000
_cell.length_b   1.000
_cell.length_c   1.000
_cell.angle_alpha   90.00
_cell.angle_beta   90.00
_cell.angle_gamma   90.00
#
_symmetry.space_group_name_H-M   'P 1'
#
loop_
_entity.id
_entity.type
_entity.pdbx_description
1 polymer ?
#
loop_
_entity_poly.entity_id
_entity_poly.type
_entity_poly.pdbx_seq_one_letter_code
_entity_poly.pdbx_strand_id
1 'polypeptide(L)'
;KPHGALNNMACENYDLAKIISESVIQVNKELIFLVPTGSQMEKAGKKLGMKIAAEIFADRNYEDNGNLVSRSKKNAMITDPATAKKHVIKMVENQALNCYSGKQIPCEIDSICVHGDGESAVNTAKEIKDGLLKSGVTLNPLDKMKKFI
;
A
#
# COMPACT_ATOMS: atom_id res chain seq x y z
N LYS A 1 2.17 1.92 11.43
CA LYS A 1 2.21 0.89 10.38
C LYS A 1 2.85 -0.39 10.88
N PRO A 2 2.20 -1.57 10.78
CA PRO A 2 2.84 -2.86 11.00
C PRO A 2 3.85 -3.17 9.88
N HIS A 3 4.88 -3.97 10.19
CA HIS A 3 5.94 -4.33 9.26
C HIS A 3 6.18 -5.84 9.22
N GLY A 4 6.85 -6.31 8.16
CA GLY A 4 7.35 -7.67 8.02
C GLY A 4 6.27 -8.74 8.11
N ALA A 5 6.56 -9.84 8.82
CA ALA A 5 5.66 -10.97 8.96
C ALA A 5 4.32 -10.59 9.61
N LEU A 6 4.34 -9.75 10.64
CA LEU A 6 3.13 -9.27 11.31
C LEU A 6 2.18 -8.57 10.34
N ASN A 7 2.71 -7.69 9.48
CA ASN A 7 1.92 -7.02 8.44
C ASN A 7 1.25 -8.05 7.51
N ASN A 8 2.03 -9.02 7.00
CA ASN A 8 1.52 -10.01 6.05
C ASN A 8 0.44 -10.90 6.69
N MET A 9 0.66 -11.38 7.91
CA MET A 9 -0.33 -12.17 8.64
C MET A 9 -1.63 -11.39 8.89
N ALA A 10 -1.51 -10.13 9.29
CA ALA A 10 -2.67 -9.28 9.57
C ALA A 10 -3.42 -8.86 8.29
N CYS A 11 -2.80 -8.88 7.11
CA CYS A 11 -3.50 -8.67 5.84
C CYS A 11 -4.55 -9.75 5.57
N GLU A 12 -4.33 -10.97 6.05
CA GLU A 12 -5.19 -12.14 5.80
C GLU A 12 -6.08 -12.52 6.99
N ASN A 13 -5.65 -12.18 8.21
CA ASN A 13 -6.33 -12.57 9.44
C ASN A 13 -7.04 -11.37 10.08
N TYR A 14 -8.37 -11.38 10.02
CA TYR A 14 -9.20 -10.29 10.56
C TYR A 14 -9.08 -10.13 12.09
N ASP A 15 -9.00 -11.22 12.85
CA ASP A 15 -8.91 -11.13 14.31
C ASP A 15 -7.56 -10.53 14.74
N LEU A 16 -6.47 -10.92 14.09
CA LEU A 16 -5.16 -10.31 14.31
C LEU A 16 -5.17 -8.82 13.89
N ALA A 17 -5.75 -8.51 12.74
CA ALA A 17 -5.91 -7.14 12.26
C ALA A 17 -6.70 -6.27 13.24
N LYS A 18 -7.77 -6.82 13.81
CA LYS A 18 -8.59 -6.16 14.85
C LYS A 18 -7.78 -5.88 16.11
N ILE A 19 -7.05 -6.87 16.64
CA ILE A 19 -6.21 -6.71 17.83
C ILE A 19 -5.17 -5.61 17.62
N ILE A 20 -4.49 -5.61 16.46
CA ILE A 20 -3.52 -4.57 16.12
C ILE A 20 -4.20 -3.19 16.08
N SER A 21 -5.35 -3.08 15.41
CA SER A 21 -6.10 -1.83 15.30
C SER A 21 -6.54 -1.30 16.67
N GLU A 22 -7.07 -2.17 17.54
CA GLU A 22 -7.43 -1.82 18.92
C GLU A 22 -6.23 -1.37 19.74
N SER A 23 -5.06 -2.01 19.57
CA SER A 23 -3.82 -1.60 20.23
C SER A 23 -3.36 -0.20 19.79
N VAL A 24 -3.47 0.12 18.50
CA VAL A 24 -3.17 1.47 17.99
C VAL A 24 -4.10 2.52 18.61
N ILE A 25 -5.41 2.23 18.68
CA ILE A 25 -6.40 3.13 19.29
C ILE A 25 -6.08 3.39 20.78
N GLN A 26 -5.66 2.35 21.52
CA GLN A 26 -5.28 2.49 22.92
C GLN A 26 -4.08 3.41 23.12
N VAL A 27 -3.15 3.43 22.16
CA VAL A 27 -2.01 4.36 22.20
C VAL A 27 -2.45 5.79 21.88
N ASN A 28 -3.11 5.97 20.73
CA ASN A 28 -3.68 7.25 20.32
C ASN A 28 -4.64 7.05 19.14
N LYS A 29 -5.92 7.35 19.35
CA LYS A 29 -6.97 7.24 18.33
C LYS A 29 -6.86 8.19 17.15
N GLU A 30 -6.07 9.27 17.31
CA GLU A 30 -5.86 10.28 16.25
C GLU A 30 -4.74 9.89 15.26
N LEU A 31 -4.03 8.80 15.52
CA LEU A 31 -3.01 8.31 14.59
C LEU A 31 -3.62 7.90 13.24
N ILE A 32 -2.93 8.28 12.17
CA ILE A 32 -3.23 7.76 10.84
C ILE A 32 -2.63 6.35 10.74
N PHE A 33 -3.49 5.35 10.57
CA PHE A 33 -3.08 3.96 10.46
C PHE A 33 -2.84 3.60 8.99
N LEU A 34 -1.57 3.42 8.63
CA LEU A 34 -1.12 3.10 7.28
C LEU A 34 -1.16 1.59 7.08
N VAL A 35 -2.01 1.12 6.17
CA VAL A 35 -2.26 -0.31 5.96
C VAL A 35 -2.34 -0.66 4.47
N PRO A 36 -1.98 -1.89 4.07
CA PRO A 36 -2.16 -2.33 2.69
C PRO A 36 -3.62 -2.26 2.27
N THR A 37 -3.88 -1.65 1.11
CA THR A 37 -5.23 -1.54 0.56
C THR A 37 -5.86 -2.91 0.31
N GLY A 38 -7.16 -3.05 0.53
CA GLY A 38 -7.91 -4.30 0.38
C GLY A 38 -7.68 -5.33 1.49
N SER A 39 -6.81 -5.07 2.47
CA SER A 39 -6.45 -6.00 3.53
C SER A 39 -7.49 -6.10 4.65
N GLN A 40 -7.37 -7.15 5.49
CA GLN A 40 -8.19 -7.26 6.71
C GLN A 40 -7.86 -6.14 7.71
N MET A 41 -6.64 -5.56 7.67
CA MET A 41 -6.30 -4.39 8.49
C MET A 41 -7.08 -3.15 8.07
N GLU A 42 -7.22 -2.90 6.77
CA GLU A 42 -8.07 -1.81 6.28
C GLU A 42 -9.51 -1.99 6.74
N LYS A 43 -10.05 -3.21 6.57
CA LYS A 43 -11.41 -3.56 6.99
C LYS A 43 -11.62 -3.39 8.50
N ALA A 44 -10.70 -3.88 9.31
CA ALA A 44 -10.78 -3.78 10.77
C ALA A 44 -10.68 -2.32 11.23
N GLY A 45 -9.72 -1.57 10.71
CA GLY A 45 -9.51 -0.17 11.05
C GLY A 45 -10.70 0.71 10.64
N LYS A 46 -11.26 0.54 9.43
CA LYS A 46 -12.48 1.24 9.00
C LYS A 46 -13.66 0.93 9.93
N LYS A 47 -13.84 -0.34 10.32
CA LYS A 47 -14.91 -0.74 11.24
C LYS A 47 -14.78 -0.13 12.64
N LEU A 48 -13.55 0.12 13.07
CA LEU A 48 -13.24 0.77 14.37
C LEU A 48 -13.20 2.31 14.28
N GLY A 49 -13.50 2.89 13.12
CA GLY A 49 -13.54 4.35 12.93
C GLY A 49 -12.15 5.02 12.93
N MET A 50 -11.09 4.28 12.59
CA MET A 50 -9.74 4.82 12.53
C MET A 50 -9.52 5.67 11.28
N LYS A 51 -8.58 6.61 11.36
CA LYS A 51 -8.03 7.32 10.20
C LYS A 51 -7.13 6.36 9.41
N ILE A 52 -7.64 5.80 8.30
CA ILE A 52 -6.95 4.80 7.48
C ILE A 52 -6.31 5.45 6.25
N ALA A 53 -4.99 5.25 6.10
CA ALA A 53 -4.28 5.51 4.85
C ALA A 53 -4.06 4.18 4.11
N ALA A 54 -4.73 4.02 2.98
CA ALA A 54 -4.64 2.83 2.14
C ALA A 54 -3.37 2.86 1.28
N GLU A 55 -2.51 1.86 1.44
CA GLU A 55 -1.19 1.81 0.83
C GLU A 55 -1.07 0.73 -0.24
N ILE A 56 -0.43 1.07 -1.36
CA ILE A 56 0.05 0.13 -2.36
C ILE A 56 1.57 0.00 -2.31
N PHE A 57 2.11 -1.06 -2.91
CA PHE A 57 3.55 -1.32 -2.98
C PHE A 57 4.06 -1.17 -4.41
N ALA A 58 5.08 -0.35 -4.59
CA ALA A 58 5.64 -0.05 -5.90
C ALA A 58 6.44 -1.21 -6.50
N ASP A 59 7.10 -1.96 -5.65
CA ASP A 59 8.08 -3.01 -5.99
C ASP A 59 7.55 -4.44 -5.81
N ARG A 60 6.22 -4.60 -5.65
CA ARG A 60 5.58 -5.89 -5.39
C ARG A 60 4.43 -6.16 -6.35
N ASN A 61 4.30 -7.41 -6.78
CA ASN A 61 3.12 -7.89 -7.47
C ASN A 61 2.05 -8.40 -6.51
N TYR A 62 0.80 -8.46 -6.98
CA TYR A 62 -0.38 -8.88 -6.22
C TYR A 62 -0.99 -10.15 -6.79
N GLU A 63 -1.47 -11.02 -5.89
CA GLU A 63 -2.34 -12.16 -6.21
C GLU A 63 -3.78 -11.68 -6.47
N ASP A 64 -4.61 -12.54 -7.05
CA ASP A 64 -6.01 -12.23 -7.38
C ASP A 64 -6.94 -12.01 -6.19
N ASN A 65 -6.46 -12.25 -4.98
CA ASN A 65 -7.11 -11.93 -3.72
C ASN A 65 -6.65 -10.60 -3.10
N GLY A 66 -5.73 -9.88 -3.76
CA GLY A 66 -5.18 -8.60 -3.31
C GLY A 66 -3.96 -8.72 -2.39
N ASN A 67 -3.55 -9.93 -2.01
CA ASN A 67 -2.34 -10.14 -1.22
C ASN A 67 -1.07 -10.01 -2.07
N LEU A 68 0.05 -9.70 -1.40
CA LEU A 68 1.34 -9.65 -2.07
C LEU A 68 1.77 -11.06 -2.51
N VAL A 69 2.27 -11.17 -3.74
CA VAL A 69 2.89 -12.41 -4.23
C VAL A 69 4.05 -12.80 -3.32
N SER A 70 4.09 -14.07 -2.88
CA SER A 70 5.18 -14.57 -2.03
C SER A 70 6.53 -14.34 -2.68
N ARG A 71 7.52 -13.83 -1.90
CA ARG A 71 8.88 -13.59 -2.38
C ARG A 71 9.59 -14.85 -2.93
N SER A 72 9.10 -16.04 -2.59
CA SER A 72 9.59 -17.31 -3.14
C SER A 72 9.17 -17.57 -4.58
N LYS A 73 8.15 -16.86 -5.07
CA LYS A 73 7.67 -17.00 -6.45
C LYS A 73 8.46 -16.11 -7.41
N LYS A 74 8.65 -16.61 -8.62
CA LYS A 74 9.22 -15.82 -9.72
C LYS A 74 8.37 -14.56 -9.95
N ASN A 75 9.02 -13.44 -10.23
CA ASN A 75 8.38 -12.15 -10.47
C ASN A 75 7.54 -11.58 -9.29
N ALA A 76 7.79 -12.02 -8.05
CA ALA A 76 7.18 -11.42 -6.86
C ALA A 76 7.61 -9.97 -6.66
N MET A 77 8.85 -9.66 -7.04
CA MET A 77 9.48 -8.34 -6.91
C MET A 77 9.59 -7.64 -8.27
N ILE A 78 9.41 -6.33 -8.26
CA ILE A 78 9.64 -5.43 -9.40
C ILE A 78 10.89 -4.62 -9.06
N THR A 79 12.02 -4.96 -9.66
CA THR A 79 13.33 -4.36 -9.35
C THR A 79 13.74 -3.26 -10.33
N ASP A 80 13.14 -3.22 -11.52
CA ASP A 80 13.40 -2.20 -12.52
C ASP A 80 12.58 -0.93 -12.22
N PRO A 81 13.23 0.26 -12.04
CA PRO A 81 12.56 1.51 -11.71
C PRO A 81 11.48 1.94 -12.72
N ALA A 82 11.74 1.75 -14.02
CA ALA A 82 10.80 2.13 -15.06
C ALA A 82 9.54 1.26 -15.05
N THR A 83 9.69 -0.04 -14.76
CA THR A 83 8.59 -0.98 -14.58
C THR A 83 7.80 -0.66 -13.33
N ALA A 84 8.46 -0.39 -12.19
CA ALA A 84 7.81 0.00 -10.94
C ALA A 84 6.99 1.28 -11.11
N LYS A 85 7.55 2.30 -11.80
CA LYS A 85 6.83 3.53 -12.15
C LYS A 85 5.55 3.24 -12.95
N LYS A 86 5.65 2.45 -14.03
CA LYS A 86 4.48 2.11 -14.86
C LYS A 86 3.42 1.36 -14.06
N HIS A 87 3.85 0.43 -13.20
CA HIS A 87 2.97 -0.33 -12.33
C HIS A 87 2.19 0.58 -11.37
N VAL A 88 2.87 1.49 -10.69
CA VAL A 88 2.26 2.46 -9.78
C VAL A 88 1.30 3.39 -10.50
N ILE A 89 1.73 4.03 -11.59
CA ILE A 89 0.90 4.99 -12.34
C ILE A 89 -0.40 4.31 -12.78
N LYS A 90 -0.31 3.09 -13.34
CA LYS A 90 -1.48 2.33 -13.76
C LYS A 90 -2.44 2.03 -12.61
N MET A 91 -1.94 1.69 -11.41
CA MET A 91 -2.80 1.47 -10.23
C MET A 91 -3.48 2.76 -9.78
N VAL A 92 -2.74 3.87 -9.74
CA VAL A 92 -3.27 5.18 -9.34
C VAL A 92 -4.31 5.70 -10.33
N GLU A 93 -4.04 5.62 -11.63
CA GLU A 93 -4.99 6.05 -12.68
C GLU A 93 -6.28 5.25 -12.68
N ASN A 94 -6.17 3.92 -12.48
CA ASN A 94 -7.33 3.02 -12.49
C ASN A 94 -8.02 2.91 -11.11
N GLN A 95 -7.45 3.48 -10.05
CA GLN A 95 -7.90 3.28 -8.66
C GLN A 95 -8.11 1.79 -8.37
N ALA A 96 -7.12 0.97 -8.72
CA ALA A 96 -7.19 -0.49 -8.60
C ALA A 96 -5.80 -1.12 -8.42
N LEU A 97 -5.73 -2.23 -7.66
CA LEU A 97 -4.57 -3.10 -7.68
C LEU A 97 -4.45 -3.80 -9.04
N ASN A 98 -3.24 -3.86 -9.58
CA ASN A 98 -2.93 -4.69 -10.75
C ASN A 98 -2.39 -6.03 -10.28
N CYS A 99 -3.20 -7.09 -10.40
CA CYS A 99 -2.80 -8.44 -10.03
C CYS A 99 -1.87 -9.07 -11.07
N TYR A 100 -1.08 -10.02 -10.63
CA TYR A 100 -0.13 -10.78 -11.44
C TYR A 100 -0.79 -11.46 -12.65
N SER A 101 -2.04 -11.92 -12.52
CA SER A 101 -2.85 -12.51 -13.60
C SER A 101 -3.33 -11.51 -14.66
N GLY A 102 -3.22 -10.20 -14.36
CA GLY A 102 -3.85 -9.13 -15.15
C GLY A 102 -5.21 -8.67 -14.63
N LYS A 103 -5.77 -9.35 -13.61
CA LYS A 103 -6.98 -8.91 -12.92
C LYS A 103 -6.75 -7.56 -12.25
N GLN A 104 -7.80 -6.73 -12.23
CA GLN A 104 -7.82 -5.48 -11.47
C GLN A 104 -8.79 -5.59 -10.31
N ILE A 105 -8.38 -5.09 -9.13
CA ILE A 105 -9.22 -5.05 -7.93
C ILE A 105 -9.39 -3.58 -7.54
N PRO A 106 -10.60 -3.00 -7.67
CA PRO A 106 -10.85 -1.62 -7.28
C PRO A 106 -10.48 -1.38 -5.82
N CYS A 107 -9.78 -0.27 -5.55
CA CYS A 107 -9.32 0.07 -4.21
C CYS A 107 -9.06 1.57 -4.06
N GLU A 108 -9.03 2.05 -2.81
CA GLU A 108 -8.50 3.36 -2.47
C GLU A 108 -6.97 3.35 -2.44
N ILE A 109 -6.33 4.44 -2.84
CA ILE A 109 -4.86 4.59 -2.79
C ILE A 109 -4.55 5.96 -2.20
N ASP A 110 -4.01 5.97 -0.97
CA ASP A 110 -3.57 7.17 -0.28
C ASP A 110 -2.04 7.27 -0.20
N SER A 111 -1.34 6.14 -0.30
CA SER A 111 0.11 6.07 -0.13
C SER A 111 0.73 4.99 -1.01
N ILE A 112 1.99 5.19 -1.33
CA ILE A 112 2.80 4.25 -2.14
C ILE A 112 4.06 3.90 -1.36
N CYS A 113 4.20 2.63 -1.00
CA CYS A 113 5.39 2.11 -0.34
C CYS A 113 6.50 1.85 -1.37
N VAL A 114 7.69 2.35 -1.08
CA VAL A 114 8.94 2.01 -1.78
C VAL A 114 9.92 1.49 -0.76
N HIS A 115 10.39 0.25 -0.92
CA HIS A 115 11.40 -0.31 0.00
C HIS A 115 12.77 0.28 -0.27
N GLY A 116 13.49 0.59 0.82
CA GLY A 116 14.79 1.28 0.78
C GLY A 116 16.02 0.38 0.77
N ASP A 117 15.84 -0.94 0.81
CA ASP A 117 16.88 -1.97 0.94
C ASP A 117 17.52 -2.42 -0.39
N GLY A 118 16.96 -2.01 -1.53
CA GLY A 118 17.48 -2.32 -2.85
C GLY A 118 18.44 -1.25 -3.39
N GLU A 119 19.44 -1.63 -4.17
CA GLU A 119 20.40 -0.69 -4.81
C GLU A 119 19.70 0.39 -5.66
N SER A 120 18.58 0.05 -6.29
CA SER A 120 17.78 0.97 -7.11
C SER A 120 16.75 1.79 -6.36
N ALA A 121 16.64 1.65 -5.03
CA ALA A 121 15.54 2.21 -4.23
C ALA A 121 15.35 3.72 -4.41
N VAL A 122 16.44 4.49 -4.34
CA VAL A 122 16.41 5.95 -4.51
C VAL A 122 15.96 6.34 -5.92
N ASN A 123 16.48 5.63 -6.94
CA ASN A 123 16.11 5.87 -8.33
C ASN A 123 14.65 5.50 -8.59
N THR A 124 14.19 4.38 -8.04
CA THR A 124 12.78 3.94 -8.10
C THR A 124 11.85 4.99 -7.49
N ALA A 125 12.17 5.48 -6.29
CA ALA A 125 11.37 6.51 -5.63
C ALA A 125 11.30 7.81 -6.46
N LYS A 126 12.43 8.23 -7.05
CA LYS A 126 12.51 9.41 -7.92
C LYS A 126 11.67 9.23 -9.19
N GLU A 127 11.84 8.11 -9.90
CA GLU A 127 11.09 7.80 -11.11
C GLU A 127 9.58 7.77 -10.89
N ILE A 128 9.13 7.17 -9.76
CA ILE A 128 7.72 7.13 -9.37
C ILE A 128 7.21 8.54 -9.09
N LYS A 129 7.91 9.30 -8.25
CA LYS A 129 7.54 10.68 -7.92
C LYS A 129 7.40 11.53 -9.18
N ASP A 130 8.41 11.53 -10.04
CA ASP A 130 8.42 12.32 -11.28
C ASP A 130 7.30 11.89 -12.23
N GLY A 131 7.03 10.56 -12.30
CA GLY A 131 5.95 10.01 -13.10
C GLY A 131 4.58 10.47 -12.62
N LEU A 132 4.31 10.38 -11.32
CA LEU A 132 3.04 10.81 -10.71
C LEU A 132 2.79 12.31 -10.94
N LEU A 133 3.81 13.15 -10.72
CA LEU A 133 3.69 14.59 -10.97
C LEU A 133 3.40 14.90 -12.44
N LYS A 134 4.04 14.19 -13.38
CA LYS A 134 3.76 14.32 -14.82
C LYS A 134 2.36 13.87 -15.21
N SER A 135 1.80 12.89 -14.49
CA SER A 135 0.40 12.45 -14.67
C SER A 135 -0.63 13.35 -13.97
N GLY A 136 -0.20 14.50 -13.41
CA GLY A 136 -1.10 15.46 -12.76
C GLY A 136 -1.49 15.11 -11.33
N VAL A 137 -0.84 14.09 -10.74
CA VAL A 137 -1.09 13.72 -9.33
C VAL A 137 -0.37 14.70 -8.41
N THR A 138 -1.10 15.23 -7.43
CA THR A 138 -0.53 16.07 -6.38
C THR A 138 -0.09 15.21 -5.19
N LEU A 139 1.16 15.35 -4.78
CA LEU A 139 1.72 14.66 -3.61
C LEU A 139 1.62 15.56 -2.38
N ASN A 140 0.94 15.10 -1.35
CA ASN A 140 0.76 15.80 -0.08
C ASN A 140 1.26 14.94 1.08
N PRO A 141 1.74 15.55 2.19
CA PRO A 141 1.87 14.84 3.45
C PRO A 141 0.52 14.25 3.89
N LEU A 142 0.50 13.07 4.50
CA LEU A 142 -0.74 12.39 4.89
C LEU A 142 -1.62 13.27 5.78
N ASP A 143 -1.04 13.96 6.76
CA ASP A 143 -1.74 14.86 7.67
C ASP A 143 -2.34 16.13 7.01
N LYS A 144 -1.97 16.41 5.77
CA LYS A 144 -2.49 17.52 4.95
C LYS A 144 -3.49 17.06 3.89
N MET A 145 -3.76 15.78 3.78
CA MET A 145 -4.78 15.27 2.87
C MET A 145 -6.18 15.58 3.43
N LYS A 146 -7.10 16.01 2.57
CA LYS A 146 -8.50 16.35 2.94
C LYS A 146 -9.21 15.23 3.72
N LYS A 147 -8.82 13.99 3.47
CA LYS A 147 -9.35 12.79 4.14
C LYS A 147 -9.04 12.75 5.65
N PHE A 148 -7.99 13.44 6.11
CA PHE A 148 -7.49 13.36 7.48
C PHE A 148 -7.60 14.66 8.28
N ILE A 149 -8.07 15.73 7.64
CA ILE A 149 -8.29 17.06 8.24
C ILE A 149 -9.67 17.14 8.89
#